data_55c05b6249120f9ab3ce5ff6c91f7617
#
_entry.id   55c05b6249120f9ab3ce5ff6c91f7617
#
_cell.length_a   1.000
_cell.length_b   1.000
_cell.length_c   1.000
_cell.angle_alpha   90.00
_cell.angle_beta   90.00
_cell.angle_gamma   90.00
#
_symmetry.space_group_name_H-M   'P 1'
#
loop_
_entity.id
_entity.type
_entity.pdbx_description
1 polymer ?
#
loop_
_entity_poly.entity_id
_entity_poly.type
_entity_poly.pdbx_seq_one_letter_code
_entity_poly.pdbx_strand_id
1 'polypeptide(L)'
;MGLGGDVHTLLAGCGHNVHVAAEDYLFHTGGPADRLYLVRHGLVALELVGTGGSRLVVDTVTAGGVVGLSWLVPPYRWYLDARAVEPTDAIELDADCLRRKCDADPRVGYLLLQRLVHQMYQRMQASRLQMLDVYGAHSDR
;
A
#
# COMPACT_ATOMS: atom_id res chain seq x y z
N MET A 1 6.65 -11.43 5.23
CA MET A 1 7.70 -10.54 5.61
C MET A 1 8.01 -9.51 4.56
N GLY A 2 7.60 -8.30 4.73
CA GLY A 2 7.78 -7.27 3.74
C GLY A 2 9.20 -6.74 3.62
N LEU A 3 9.89 -6.56 4.73
CA LEU A 3 11.15 -5.84 4.76
C LEU A 3 12.21 -6.63 5.54
N GLY A 4 13.46 -6.51 5.14
CA GLY A 4 14.56 -7.16 5.84
C GLY A 4 14.93 -6.44 7.13
N GLY A 5 15.74 -7.09 7.97
CA GLY A 5 16.11 -6.56 9.27
C GLY A 5 16.77 -5.19 9.23
N ASP A 6 17.69 -4.99 8.28
CA ASP A 6 18.39 -3.71 8.14
C ASP A 6 17.43 -2.58 7.76
N VAL A 7 16.50 -2.89 6.87
CA VAL A 7 15.48 -1.93 6.44
C VAL A 7 14.54 -1.62 7.61
N HIS A 8 14.18 -2.64 8.38
CA HIS A 8 13.35 -2.44 9.58
C HIS A 8 13.99 -1.49 10.57
N THR A 9 15.27 -1.69 10.87
CA THR A 9 16.01 -0.84 11.80
C THR A 9 16.03 0.60 11.31
N LEU A 10 16.26 0.79 10.02
CA LEU A 10 16.29 2.12 9.43
C LEU A 10 14.93 2.79 9.48
N LEU A 11 13.88 2.06 9.14
CA LEU A 11 12.54 2.61 9.06
C LEU A 11 11.92 2.87 10.44
N ALA A 12 12.44 2.24 11.49
CA ALA A 12 11.91 2.41 12.84
C ALA A 12 11.91 3.86 13.29
N GLY A 13 12.88 4.66 12.81
CA GLY A 13 12.92 6.09 13.13
C GLY A 13 11.93 6.94 12.36
N CYS A 14 11.27 6.37 11.35
CA CYS A 14 10.31 7.09 10.51
C CYS A 14 8.87 6.73 10.79
N GLY A 15 8.61 5.73 11.62
CA GLY A 15 7.28 5.18 11.76
C GLY A 15 6.76 5.13 13.18
N HIS A 16 5.46 4.93 13.28
CA HIS A 16 4.80 4.70 14.55
C HIS A 16 3.58 3.81 14.31
N ASN A 17 3.16 3.13 15.38
CA ASN A 17 2.00 2.25 15.30
C ASN A 17 0.72 3.07 15.24
N VAL A 18 -0.19 2.67 14.36
CA VAL A 18 -1.52 3.25 14.27
C VAL A 18 -2.56 2.14 14.30
N HIS A 19 -3.73 2.47 14.81
CA HIS A 19 -4.88 1.59 14.78
C HIS A 19 -6.02 2.28 14.04
N VAL A 20 -6.60 1.58 13.07
CA VAL A 20 -7.69 2.11 12.26
C VAL A 20 -8.91 1.23 12.49
N ALA A 21 -10.00 1.83 12.95
CA ALA A 21 -11.23 1.11 13.21
C ALA A 21 -11.85 0.63 11.88
N ALA A 22 -12.62 -0.44 11.96
CA ALA A 22 -13.34 -0.95 10.78
C ALA A 22 -14.16 0.16 10.16
N GLU A 23 -14.13 0.25 8.84
CA GLU A 23 -14.82 1.23 8.00
C GLU A 23 -14.19 2.62 8.01
N ASP A 24 -13.17 2.88 8.81
CA ASP A 24 -12.43 4.14 8.74
C ASP A 24 -11.41 4.09 7.61
N TYR A 25 -11.02 5.28 7.13
CA TYR A 25 -10.12 5.42 5.99
C TYR A 25 -8.71 5.79 6.44
N LEU A 26 -7.71 5.20 5.78
CA LEU A 26 -6.31 5.58 5.95
C LEU A 26 -6.01 6.85 5.17
N PHE A 27 -6.57 6.96 3.97
CA PHE A 27 -6.44 8.15 3.13
C PHE A 27 -7.49 8.14 2.04
N HIS A 28 -7.65 9.30 1.39
CA HIS A 28 -8.59 9.47 0.29
C HIS A 28 -7.88 9.91 -0.97
N THR A 29 -8.44 9.52 -2.11
CA THR A 29 -7.95 9.93 -3.42
C THR A 29 -7.86 11.46 -3.52
N GLY A 30 -6.81 11.94 -4.16
CA GLY A 30 -6.59 13.37 -4.33
C GLY A 30 -5.76 14.02 -3.23
N GLY A 31 -5.67 13.39 -2.07
CA GLY A 31 -4.85 13.91 -0.97
C GLY A 31 -3.36 13.72 -1.21
N PRO A 32 -2.51 14.40 -0.43
CA PRO A 32 -1.06 14.27 -0.59
C PRO A 32 -0.58 12.90 -0.12
N ALA A 33 0.25 12.27 -0.95
CA ALA A 33 0.83 10.97 -0.62
C ALA A 33 2.11 11.20 0.20
N ASP A 34 1.92 11.47 1.48
CA ASP A 34 2.98 11.85 2.40
C ASP A 34 3.36 10.76 3.39
N ARG A 35 2.86 9.55 3.20
CA ARG A 35 3.10 8.43 4.12
C ARG A 35 2.91 7.09 3.43
N LEU A 36 3.39 6.06 4.10
CA LEU A 36 3.32 4.66 3.66
C LEU A 36 2.88 3.84 4.87
N TYR A 37 2.04 2.84 4.64
CA TYR A 37 1.57 1.96 5.71
C TYR A 37 2.07 0.54 5.51
N LEU A 38 2.57 -0.06 6.58
CA LEU A 38 2.86 -1.50 6.61
C LEU A 38 1.79 -2.15 7.48
N VAL A 39 0.96 -2.99 6.88
CA VAL A 39 -0.15 -3.63 7.61
C VAL A 39 0.40 -4.75 8.47
N ARG A 40 0.06 -4.75 9.74
CA ARG A 40 0.46 -5.80 10.70
C ARG A 40 -0.66 -6.78 10.99
N HIS A 41 -1.87 -6.27 11.14
CA HIS A 41 -3.07 -7.09 11.37
C HIS A 41 -4.23 -6.38 10.69
N GLY A 42 -5.15 -7.16 10.15
CA GLY A 42 -6.36 -6.61 9.58
C GLY A 42 -6.40 -6.71 8.06
N LEU A 43 -7.26 -5.91 7.47
CA LEU A 43 -7.51 -5.95 6.04
C LEU A 43 -7.85 -4.55 5.55
N VAL A 44 -7.15 -4.10 4.51
CA VAL A 44 -7.36 -2.80 3.88
C VAL A 44 -7.85 -3.00 2.46
N ALA A 45 -8.95 -2.35 2.11
CA ALA A 45 -9.47 -2.33 0.74
C ALA A 45 -9.00 -1.06 0.04
N LEU A 46 -8.47 -1.22 -1.15
CA LEU A 46 -8.13 -0.09 -2.03
C LEU A 46 -9.27 0.08 -3.01
N GLU A 47 -9.83 1.28 -3.05
CA GLU A 47 -11.07 1.57 -3.77
C GLU A 47 -10.86 2.64 -4.81
N LEU A 48 -11.34 2.38 -6.02
CA LEU A 48 -11.41 3.37 -7.06
C LEU A 48 -12.74 4.11 -6.91
N VAL A 49 -12.67 5.43 -6.82
CA VAL A 49 -13.85 6.28 -6.65
C VAL A 49 -14.30 6.78 -8.01
N GLY A 50 -15.51 6.42 -8.40
CA GLY A 50 -16.11 6.84 -9.65
C GLY A 50 -16.99 8.05 -9.49
N THR A 51 -17.59 8.46 -10.62
CA THR A 51 -18.56 9.57 -10.63
C THR A 51 -19.80 9.21 -9.82
N GLY A 52 -20.36 10.19 -9.14
CA GLY A 52 -21.54 9.96 -8.32
C GLY A 52 -21.27 9.26 -7.00
N GLY A 53 -20.00 9.14 -6.62
CA GLY A 53 -19.63 8.53 -5.36
C GLY A 53 -19.59 7.00 -5.35
N SER A 54 -19.72 6.38 -6.53
CA SER A 54 -19.59 4.92 -6.62
C SER A 54 -18.15 4.49 -6.28
N ARG A 55 -18.02 3.32 -5.66
CA ARG A 55 -16.72 2.79 -5.25
C ARG A 55 -16.55 1.36 -5.73
N LEU A 56 -15.36 1.07 -6.23
CA LEU A 56 -15.01 -0.27 -6.69
C LEU A 56 -13.73 -0.72 -5.97
N VAL A 57 -13.81 -1.82 -5.26
CA VAL A 57 -12.62 -2.40 -4.63
C VAL A 57 -11.76 -3.01 -5.74
N VAL A 58 -10.56 -2.48 -5.91
CA VAL A 58 -9.65 -2.95 -6.96
C VAL A 58 -8.52 -3.81 -6.39
N ASP A 59 -8.29 -3.76 -5.09
CA ASP A 59 -7.25 -4.55 -4.44
C ASP A 59 -7.53 -4.62 -2.94
N THR A 60 -6.96 -5.62 -2.28
CA THR A 60 -6.97 -5.72 -0.83
C THR A 60 -5.56 -6.01 -0.33
N VAL A 61 -5.25 -5.54 0.87
CA VAL A 61 -3.93 -5.70 1.47
C VAL A 61 -4.09 -6.30 2.87
N THR A 62 -3.42 -7.42 3.10
CA THR A 62 -3.42 -8.13 4.38
C THR A 62 -2.11 -7.90 5.12
N ALA A 63 -1.96 -8.57 6.26
CA ALA A 63 -0.76 -8.47 7.09
C ALA A 63 0.50 -8.77 6.28
N GLY A 64 1.51 -7.95 6.44
CA GLY A 64 2.76 -8.01 5.70
C GLY A 64 2.76 -7.18 4.44
N GLY A 65 1.61 -6.70 3.98
CA GLY A 65 1.50 -5.90 2.78
C GLY A 65 1.69 -4.42 3.04
N VAL A 66 2.00 -3.70 1.97
CA VAL A 66 2.26 -2.25 2.02
C VAL A 66 1.12 -1.51 1.31
N VAL A 67 0.65 -0.44 1.93
CA VAL A 67 -0.38 0.44 1.38
C VAL A 67 0.22 1.82 1.18
N GLY A 68 -0.01 2.40 0.01
CA GLY A 68 0.36 3.79 -0.24
C GLY A 68 1.66 3.98 -0.97
N LEU A 69 1.81 3.43 -2.18
CA LEU A 69 3.04 3.56 -2.96
C LEU A 69 3.18 4.88 -3.70
N SER A 70 2.13 5.71 -3.73
CA SER A 70 2.14 6.97 -4.46
C SER A 70 3.15 8.00 -3.94
N TRP A 71 3.68 7.80 -2.74
CA TRP A 71 4.71 8.69 -2.20
C TRP A 71 6.00 8.70 -3.04
N LEU A 72 6.18 7.68 -3.88
CA LEU A 72 7.36 7.54 -4.76
C LEU A 72 7.14 8.09 -6.16
N VAL A 73 5.89 8.40 -6.53
CA VAL A 73 5.54 8.72 -7.92
C VAL A 73 4.92 10.11 -8.00
N PRO A 74 5.56 11.05 -8.73
CA PRO A 74 4.94 12.36 -8.96
C PRO A 74 3.58 12.21 -9.65
N PRO A 75 2.59 13.03 -9.31
CA PRO A 75 2.63 14.23 -8.45
C PRO A 75 2.44 13.98 -6.96
N TYR A 76 2.70 12.77 -6.47
CA TYR A 76 2.62 12.41 -5.05
C TYR A 76 1.24 12.64 -4.47
N ARG A 77 0.24 12.12 -5.13
CA ARG A 77 -1.17 12.18 -4.73
C ARG A 77 -1.76 10.79 -4.70
N TRP A 78 -2.69 10.57 -3.78
CA TRP A 78 -3.41 9.30 -3.72
C TRP A 78 -4.35 9.17 -4.91
N TYR A 79 -4.34 8.01 -5.57
CA TYR A 79 -5.26 7.70 -6.66
C TYR A 79 -6.40 6.79 -6.26
N LEU A 80 -6.33 6.25 -5.06
CA LEU A 80 -7.33 5.35 -4.51
C LEU A 80 -7.66 5.80 -3.10
N ASP A 81 -8.85 5.40 -2.62
CA ASP A 81 -9.14 5.46 -1.20
C ASP A 81 -8.68 4.17 -0.55
N ALA A 82 -8.20 4.25 0.68
CA ALA A 82 -7.81 3.08 1.45
C ALA A 82 -8.69 2.99 2.69
N ARG A 83 -9.50 1.94 2.77
CA ARG A 83 -10.48 1.74 3.85
C ARG A 83 -10.11 0.49 4.64
N ALA A 84 -10.15 0.59 5.97
CA ALA A 84 -10.01 -0.58 6.81
C ALA A 84 -11.32 -1.38 6.76
N VAL A 85 -11.27 -2.59 6.24
CA VAL A 85 -12.45 -3.47 6.16
C VAL A 85 -12.79 -4.02 7.53
N GLU A 86 -11.78 -4.28 8.32
CA GLU A 86 -11.88 -4.74 9.71
C GLU A 86 -10.89 -3.95 10.54
N PRO A 87 -10.93 -4.02 11.88
CA PRO A 87 -9.95 -3.30 12.71
C PRO A 87 -8.53 -3.65 12.26
N THR A 88 -7.74 -2.63 11.96
CA THR A 88 -6.44 -2.79 11.32
C THR A 88 -5.36 -2.11 12.15
N ASP A 89 -4.28 -2.86 12.40
CA ASP A 89 -3.06 -2.32 13.01
C ASP A 89 -2.00 -2.20 11.93
N ALA A 90 -1.35 -1.06 11.87
CA ALA A 90 -0.33 -0.80 10.85
C ALA A 90 0.78 0.04 11.44
N ILE A 91 1.92 0.06 10.74
CA ILE A 91 2.98 1.03 11.00
C ILE A 91 2.84 2.11 9.94
N GLU A 92 2.64 3.33 10.37
CA GLU A 92 2.60 4.49 9.48
C GLU A 92 4.00 5.09 9.40
N LEU A 93 4.52 5.20 8.18
CA LEU A 93 5.88 5.67 7.92
C LEU A 93 5.81 7.01 7.19
N ASP A 94 6.57 7.99 7.71
CA ASP A 94 6.63 9.32 7.11
C ASP A 94 7.45 9.30 5.83
N ALA A 95 6.88 9.77 4.72
CA ALA A 95 7.53 9.73 3.42
C ALA A 95 8.79 10.61 3.34
N ASP A 96 8.75 11.80 3.94
CA ASP A 96 9.93 12.67 3.95
C ASP A 96 11.07 12.05 4.73
N CYS A 97 10.78 11.44 5.86
CA CYS A 97 11.77 10.74 6.65
C CYS A 97 12.40 9.58 5.84
N LEU A 98 11.56 8.81 5.14
CA LEU A 98 12.03 7.72 4.29
C LEU A 98 12.95 8.22 3.18
N ARG A 99 12.57 9.32 2.51
CA ARG A 99 13.39 9.90 1.45
C ARG A 99 14.74 10.35 1.97
N ARG A 100 14.77 11.03 3.10
CA ARG A 100 16.02 11.50 3.70
C ARG A 100 16.94 10.33 4.05
N LYS A 101 16.38 9.26 4.60
CA LYS A 101 17.19 8.10 4.96
C LYS A 101 17.71 7.35 3.73
N CYS A 102 16.90 7.25 2.68
CA CYS A 102 17.34 6.64 1.44
C CYS A 102 18.41 7.47 0.74
N ASP A 103 18.31 8.79 0.80
CA ASP A 103 19.33 9.68 0.21
C ASP A 103 20.64 9.61 0.99
N ALA A 104 20.56 9.48 2.32
CA ALA A 104 21.75 9.37 3.15
C ALA A 104 22.45 8.02 2.97
N ASP A 105 21.70 6.95 2.69
CA ASP A 105 22.26 5.61 2.45
C ASP A 105 21.55 4.98 1.26
N PRO A 106 22.05 5.22 0.04
CA PRO A 106 21.42 4.68 -1.17
C PRO A 106 21.30 3.16 -1.21
N ARG A 107 22.18 2.44 -0.51
CA ARG A 107 22.09 0.98 -0.44
C ARG A 107 20.80 0.56 0.25
N VAL A 108 20.42 1.22 1.32
CA VAL A 108 19.17 0.94 2.03
C VAL A 108 17.98 1.35 1.17
N GLY A 109 18.09 2.49 0.48
CA GLY A 109 17.07 2.93 -0.47
C GLY A 109 16.83 1.89 -1.56
N TYR A 110 17.88 1.31 -2.10
CA TYR A 110 17.78 0.27 -3.10
C TYR A 110 17.04 -0.96 -2.55
N LEU A 111 17.40 -1.40 -1.34
CA LEU A 111 16.75 -2.55 -0.71
C LEU A 111 15.26 -2.28 -0.44
N LEU A 112 14.93 -1.09 0.03
CA LEU A 112 13.54 -0.71 0.26
C LEU A 112 12.75 -0.74 -1.05
N LEU A 113 13.26 -0.10 -2.09
CA LEU A 113 12.59 -0.07 -3.39
C LEU A 113 12.42 -1.48 -3.96
N GLN A 114 13.42 -2.32 -3.82
CA GLN A 114 13.35 -3.70 -4.28
C GLN A 114 12.19 -4.45 -3.61
N ARG A 115 12.00 -4.25 -2.31
CA ARG A 115 10.91 -4.88 -1.57
C ARG A 115 9.54 -4.34 -2.00
N LEU A 116 9.45 -3.02 -2.20
CA LEU A 116 8.20 -2.41 -2.63
C LEU A 116 7.83 -2.85 -4.05
N VAL A 117 8.81 -2.93 -4.94
CA VAL A 117 8.58 -3.40 -6.32
C VAL A 117 8.13 -4.87 -6.30
N HIS A 118 8.72 -5.69 -5.45
CA HIS A 118 8.33 -7.09 -5.34
C HIS A 118 6.87 -7.24 -4.94
N GLN A 119 6.43 -6.49 -3.94
CA GLN A 119 5.02 -6.52 -3.51
C GLN A 119 4.09 -6.03 -4.61
N MET A 120 4.47 -4.96 -5.28
CA MET A 120 3.69 -4.40 -6.37
C MET A 120 3.55 -5.41 -7.51
N TYR A 121 4.64 -6.09 -7.83
CA TYR A 121 4.64 -7.12 -8.87
C TYR A 121 3.69 -8.27 -8.51
N GLN A 122 3.75 -8.74 -7.28
CA GLN A 122 2.87 -9.82 -6.82
C GLN A 122 1.40 -9.44 -6.90
N ARG A 123 1.06 -8.21 -6.49
CA ARG A 123 -0.32 -7.73 -6.57
C ARG A 123 -0.79 -7.60 -8.01
N MET A 124 0.09 -7.16 -8.90
CA MET A 124 -0.22 -7.07 -10.32
C MET A 124 -0.50 -8.46 -10.92
N GLN A 125 0.28 -9.46 -10.54
CA GLN A 125 0.06 -10.83 -11.01
C GLN A 125 -1.25 -11.38 -10.49
N ALA A 126 -1.58 -11.15 -9.23
CA ALA A 126 -2.85 -11.59 -8.66
C ALA A 126 -4.03 -10.94 -9.39
N SER A 127 -3.94 -9.66 -9.72
CA SER A 127 -4.97 -8.95 -10.46
C SER A 127 -5.16 -9.54 -11.87
N ARG A 128 -4.07 -9.89 -12.53
CA ARG A 128 -4.14 -10.53 -13.86
C ARG A 128 -4.81 -11.89 -13.81
N LEU A 129 -4.52 -12.68 -12.77
CA LEU A 129 -5.13 -13.97 -12.60
C LEU A 129 -6.63 -13.87 -12.36
N GLN A 130 -7.07 -12.90 -11.57
CA GLN A 130 -8.49 -12.64 -11.34
C GLN A 130 -9.20 -12.28 -12.64
N MET A 131 -8.57 -11.44 -13.45
CA MET A 131 -9.13 -11.05 -14.75
C MET A 131 -9.24 -12.24 -15.68
N LEU A 132 -8.26 -13.11 -15.70
CA LEU A 132 -8.25 -14.30 -16.51
C LEU A 132 -9.39 -15.25 -16.10
N ASP A 133 -9.63 -15.41 -14.82
CA ASP A 133 -10.72 -16.24 -14.30
C ASP A 133 -12.07 -15.72 -14.76
N VAL A 134 -12.27 -14.41 -14.72
CA VAL A 134 -13.52 -13.79 -15.18
C VAL A 134 -13.73 -14.06 -16.66
N TYR A 135 -12.72 -13.87 -17.49
CA TYR A 135 -12.82 -14.13 -18.93
C TYR A 135 -12.99 -15.61 -19.23
N GLY A 136 -12.30 -16.45 -18.47
CA GLY A 136 -12.45 -17.90 -18.62
C GLY A 136 -13.86 -18.37 -18.35
N ALA A 137 -14.49 -17.85 -17.30
CA ALA A 137 -15.87 -18.19 -16.97
C ALA A 137 -16.84 -17.75 -18.08
N HIS A 138 -16.59 -16.62 -18.71
CA HIS A 138 -17.41 -16.16 -19.84
C HIS A 138 -17.16 -16.96 -21.10
N SER A 139 -15.92 -17.40 -21.32
CA SER A 139 -15.55 -18.14 -22.51
C SER A 139 -16.16 -19.56 -22.56
N ASP A 140 -16.41 -20.11 -21.41
CA ASP A 140 -16.96 -21.47 -21.30
C ASP A 140 -18.45 -21.56 -21.61
N ARG A 141 -19.06 -20.46 -22.00
CA ARG A 141 -20.47 -20.42 -22.40
C ARG A 141 -20.62 -20.24 -23.91
#